data_f2276ea9a75154000da4a669efcda119
#
_entry.id   f2276ea9a75154000da4a669efcda119
#
_cell.length_a   1.000
_cell.length_b   1.000
_cell.length_c   1.000
_cell.angle_alpha   90.00
_cell.angle_beta   90.00
_cell.angle_gamma   90.00
#
_symmetry.space_group_name_H-M   'P 1'
#
loop_
_entity.id
_entity.type
_entity.pdbx_description
1 polymer ?
#
loop_
_entity_poly.entity_id
_entity_poly.type
_entity_poly.pdbx_seq_one_letter_code
_entity_poly.pdbx_strand_id
1 'polypeptide(L)'
;VNPDLIFAIGTALTWFGWFFALASVWKLVAVFNAIEFERPEAIRSLAISAALAGALLLVGGGMLPPLKEAGLWRLPLYWPVMPVSAWLIILGVIMLASRLFAAWMAADRDERGLKLRQCAGWVVLIVASITWYATDETSKITSLTGGIRFTPSVAVGLLLFLVVAVAAMALASRATASRGVSRNVVTQIALISGSIIFAVPFVYALSTSLKEDRDMSSPNGIVWIPKVQVTVPFLDKENPLYETAYRGQTVQGSVIQQGADGTVTVDIFKPLSVRGLTFITQREKLKEIPKDAPVFSGKWSDGQAIKGFVVEDLEDGRKRLRVTEPESLKDKEATFEPAQLEPVRVDGARWQNYGDALSYMPPETNGGLVYLKNTLILVILGVVGTIVSSSLVAYAFSRMQFPGRNALFSVLLATMMLPGAVTLLPQFLIFRSLGWIDTLYPLWVPAFFGSAFNIFLLRQFFMGIPMELEDASKIDGCTYLRSFWSVMLPQIKPALAVIAIWTFMGAWNNFMGPLIYINSPENMPLSYALQLFQGDRTGEPGLLMAFCVMTMLPVLGVFFFLQKYFIEGVTLSGLGGR
;
A
#
# COMPACT_ATOMS: atom_id res chain seq x y z
N VAL A 1 -39.81 -10.96 8.06
CA VAL A 1 -38.89 -9.87 7.65
C VAL A 1 -37.68 -10.54 6.99
N ASN A 2 -37.28 -10.04 5.82
CA ASN A 2 -36.13 -10.61 5.08
C ASN A 2 -34.85 -10.51 5.96
N PRO A 3 -34.15 -11.62 6.24
CA PRO A 3 -32.93 -11.62 7.05
C PRO A 3 -31.86 -10.66 6.55
N ASP A 4 -31.73 -10.51 5.22
CA ASP A 4 -30.76 -9.62 4.60
C ASP A 4 -31.10 -8.13 4.85
N LEU A 5 -32.40 -7.81 4.95
CA LEU A 5 -32.83 -6.45 5.29
C LEU A 5 -32.51 -6.12 6.76
N ILE A 6 -32.72 -7.06 7.68
CA ILE A 6 -32.34 -6.91 9.09
C ILE A 6 -30.83 -6.69 9.21
N PHE A 7 -30.05 -7.49 8.47
CA PHE A 7 -28.60 -7.37 8.42
C PHE A 7 -28.16 -6.01 7.87
N ALA A 8 -28.76 -5.54 6.78
CA ALA A 8 -28.44 -4.23 6.18
C ALA A 8 -28.75 -3.07 7.14
N ILE A 9 -29.92 -3.11 7.80
CA ILE A 9 -30.30 -2.11 8.80
C ILE A 9 -29.35 -2.15 10.00
N GLY A 10 -29.08 -3.32 10.56
CA GLY A 10 -28.15 -3.49 11.67
C GLY A 10 -26.75 -2.97 11.35
N THR A 11 -26.26 -3.25 10.14
CA THR A 11 -24.99 -2.72 9.63
C THR A 11 -25.01 -1.19 9.56
N ALA A 12 -26.01 -0.59 8.94
CA ALA A 12 -26.13 0.85 8.82
C ALA A 12 -26.17 1.53 10.21
N LEU A 13 -26.97 1.01 11.13
CA LEU A 13 -27.04 1.52 12.50
C LEU A 13 -25.68 1.44 13.22
N THR A 14 -24.96 0.33 13.06
CA THR A 14 -23.63 0.15 13.65
C THR A 14 -22.62 1.15 13.08
N TRP A 15 -22.64 1.40 11.78
CA TRP A 15 -21.76 2.40 11.15
C TRP A 15 -22.07 3.81 11.62
N PHE A 16 -23.33 4.20 11.68
CA PHE A 16 -23.72 5.49 12.25
C PHE A 16 -23.35 5.58 13.73
N GLY A 17 -23.49 4.50 14.47
CA GLY A 17 -23.05 4.42 15.87
C GLY A 17 -21.55 4.70 16.02
N TRP A 18 -20.70 4.11 15.20
CA TRP A 18 -19.26 4.39 15.17
C TRP A 18 -18.94 5.82 14.74
N PHE A 19 -19.68 6.37 13.76
CA PHE A 19 -19.55 7.77 13.37
C PHE A 19 -19.83 8.72 14.55
N PHE A 20 -20.93 8.51 15.28
CA PHE A 20 -21.25 9.31 16.46
C PHE A 20 -20.27 9.08 17.61
N ALA A 21 -19.71 7.90 17.76
CA ALA A 21 -18.66 7.63 18.74
C ALA A 21 -17.40 8.45 18.45
N LEU A 22 -16.93 8.47 17.19
CA LEU A 22 -15.82 9.31 16.74
C LEU A 22 -16.15 10.80 16.90
N ALA A 23 -17.37 11.22 16.54
CA ALA A 23 -17.82 12.61 16.74
C ALA A 23 -17.84 12.98 18.23
N SER A 24 -18.14 12.04 19.12
CA SER A 24 -18.09 12.26 20.58
C SER A 24 -16.67 12.48 21.08
N VAL A 25 -15.68 11.76 20.55
CA VAL A 25 -14.25 12.01 20.86
C VAL A 25 -13.85 13.42 20.43
N TRP A 26 -14.26 13.86 19.23
CA TRP A 26 -14.02 15.23 18.77
C TRP A 26 -14.70 16.29 19.63
N LYS A 27 -15.97 16.06 20.01
CA LYS A 27 -16.72 16.96 20.89
C LYS A 27 -16.16 17.00 22.31
N LEU A 28 -15.57 15.91 22.81
CA LEU A 28 -14.85 15.91 24.08
C LEU A 28 -13.69 16.91 24.05
N VAL A 29 -12.94 16.94 22.94
CA VAL A 29 -11.90 17.95 22.72
C VAL A 29 -12.46 19.37 22.73
N ALA A 30 -13.63 19.57 22.10
CA ALA A 30 -14.30 20.88 22.10
C ALA A 30 -14.71 21.33 23.52
N VAL A 31 -15.17 20.41 24.38
CA VAL A 31 -15.48 20.71 25.79
C VAL A 31 -14.26 21.22 26.55
N PHE A 32 -13.08 20.65 26.32
CA PHE A 32 -11.84 21.09 26.96
C PHE A 32 -11.37 22.46 26.46
N ASN A 33 -11.69 22.82 25.22
CA ASN A 33 -11.33 24.09 24.59
C ASN A 33 -12.37 25.20 24.77
N ALA A 34 -13.58 24.86 25.25
CA ALA A 34 -14.68 25.80 25.41
C ALA A 34 -14.44 26.79 26.58
N ILE A 35 -14.81 28.06 26.37
CA ILE A 35 -14.84 29.08 27.39
C ILE A 35 -15.93 28.71 28.41
N GLU A 36 -15.88 29.22 29.65
CA GLU A 36 -16.84 28.92 30.70
C GLU A 36 -18.31 29.11 30.26
N PHE A 37 -18.58 30.11 29.45
CA PHE A 37 -19.92 30.40 28.93
C PHE A 37 -20.41 29.38 27.88
N GLU A 38 -19.55 28.86 27.04
CA GLU A 38 -19.84 27.89 25.96
C GLU A 38 -19.81 26.43 26.46
N ARG A 39 -19.20 26.20 27.61
CA ARG A 39 -18.95 24.85 28.15
C ARG A 39 -20.22 24.04 28.40
N PRO A 40 -21.33 24.56 28.93
CA PRO A 40 -22.55 23.80 29.11
C PRO A 40 -23.15 23.29 27.81
N GLU A 41 -23.09 24.08 26.74
CA GLU A 41 -23.58 23.71 25.42
C GLU A 41 -22.69 22.64 24.77
N ALA A 42 -21.36 22.77 24.89
CA ALA A 42 -20.41 21.75 24.43
C ALA A 42 -20.61 20.42 25.17
N ILE A 43 -20.82 20.42 26.49
CA ILE A 43 -21.14 19.22 27.27
C ILE A 43 -22.46 18.59 26.82
N ARG A 44 -23.51 19.39 26.60
CA ARG A 44 -24.79 18.90 26.09
C ARG A 44 -24.66 18.25 24.73
N SER A 45 -23.91 18.88 23.83
CA SER A 45 -23.62 18.35 22.49
C SER A 45 -22.83 17.02 22.53
N LEU A 46 -21.85 16.91 23.43
CA LEU A 46 -21.12 15.66 23.69
C LEU A 46 -22.06 14.57 24.23
N ALA A 47 -22.88 14.89 25.24
CA ALA A 47 -23.79 13.93 25.84
C ALA A 47 -24.79 13.36 24.83
N ILE A 48 -25.37 14.21 23.98
CA ILE A 48 -26.30 13.79 22.91
C ILE A 48 -25.56 12.87 21.91
N SER A 49 -24.39 13.24 21.51
CA SER A 49 -23.57 12.44 20.55
C SER A 49 -23.22 11.07 21.13
N ALA A 50 -22.79 11.02 22.39
CA ALA A 50 -22.41 9.78 23.07
C ALA A 50 -23.64 8.88 23.31
N ALA A 51 -24.80 9.46 23.68
CA ALA A 51 -26.06 8.72 23.85
C ALA A 51 -26.53 8.12 22.51
N LEU A 52 -26.48 8.90 21.42
CA LEU A 52 -26.79 8.40 20.07
C LEU A 52 -25.82 7.27 19.65
N ALA A 53 -24.52 7.43 19.88
CA ALA A 53 -23.54 6.39 19.61
C ALA A 53 -23.88 5.09 20.34
N GLY A 54 -24.11 5.17 21.65
CA GLY A 54 -24.49 4.02 22.49
C GLY A 54 -25.76 3.34 22.02
N ALA A 55 -26.83 4.10 21.79
CA ALA A 55 -28.11 3.57 21.31
C ALA A 55 -27.99 2.87 19.96
N LEU A 56 -27.29 3.50 18.97
CA LEU A 56 -27.12 2.95 17.63
C LEU A 56 -26.24 1.70 17.62
N LEU A 57 -25.18 1.68 18.43
CA LEU A 57 -24.29 0.51 18.55
C LEU A 57 -25.00 -0.66 19.24
N LEU A 58 -25.81 -0.42 20.28
CA LEU A 58 -26.56 -1.45 20.96
C LEU A 58 -27.66 -2.04 20.07
N VAL A 59 -28.46 -1.19 19.42
CA VAL A 59 -29.54 -1.65 18.54
C VAL A 59 -28.99 -2.31 17.31
N GLY A 60 -28.01 -1.68 16.63
CA GLY A 60 -27.39 -2.23 15.44
C GLY A 60 -26.63 -3.53 15.71
N GLY A 61 -25.85 -3.58 16.79
CA GLY A 61 -25.14 -4.78 17.21
C GLY A 61 -26.05 -5.94 17.59
N GLY A 62 -27.21 -5.66 18.20
CA GLY A 62 -28.22 -6.66 18.53
C GLY A 62 -28.93 -7.27 17.31
N MET A 63 -28.92 -6.56 16.17
CA MET A 63 -29.48 -7.04 14.89
C MET A 63 -28.50 -7.91 14.09
N LEU A 64 -27.23 -7.87 14.42
CA LEU A 64 -26.17 -8.57 13.70
C LEU A 64 -25.87 -9.94 14.32
N PRO A 65 -25.51 -10.95 13.52
CA PRO A 65 -25.19 -12.27 14.05
C PRO A 65 -23.96 -12.22 14.96
N PRO A 66 -23.97 -12.93 16.10
CA PRO A 66 -22.84 -12.95 17.01
C PRO A 66 -21.63 -13.65 16.36
N LEU A 67 -20.49 -12.99 16.34
CA LEU A 67 -19.23 -13.56 15.88
C LEU A 67 -18.60 -14.35 17.03
N LYS A 68 -18.78 -15.68 17.02
CA LYS A 68 -18.20 -16.57 18.02
C LYS A 68 -16.82 -17.06 17.53
N GLU A 69 -15.75 -16.45 18.01
CA GLU A 69 -14.39 -17.01 17.90
C GLU A 69 -13.74 -16.88 19.29
N ALA A 70 -13.22 -18.00 19.82
CA ALA A 70 -12.59 -18.03 21.11
C ALA A 70 -11.19 -17.37 21.06
N GLY A 71 -10.92 -16.48 22.03
CA GLY A 71 -9.56 -15.99 22.33
C GLY A 71 -9.07 -14.74 21.59
N LEU A 72 -9.75 -14.25 20.57
CA LEU A 72 -9.39 -13.02 19.86
C LEU A 72 -10.52 -12.01 19.93
N TRP A 73 -10.17 -10.77 20.19
CA TRP A 73 -11.11 -9.67 20.03
C TRP A 73 -11.25 -9.33 18.56
N ARG A 74 -12.48 -9.20 18.10
CA ARG A 74 -12.79 -8.89 16.72
C ARG A 74 -13.65 -7.63 16.66
N LEU A 75 -13.17 -6.62 15.95
CA LEU A 75 -14.00 -5.52 15.53
C LEU A 75 -14.81 -5.99 14.32
N PRO A 76 -16.12 -6.25 14.45
CA PRO A 76 -16.90 -6.76 13.34
C PRO A 76 -17.03 -5.68 12.27
N LEU A 77 -16.72 -6.03 11.03
CA LEU A 77 -16.99 -5.23 9.85
C LEU A 77 -18.04 -5.95 9.03
N TYR A 78 -19.20 -5.36 8.92
CA TYR A 78 -20.30 -5.86 8.13
C TYR A 78 -20.47 -4.97 6.91
N TRP A 79 -20.54 -5.57 5.73
CA TRP A 79 -20.77 -4.87 4.47
C TRP A 79 -22.01 -5.42 3.80
N PRO A 80 -23.12 -4.66 3.76
CA PRO A 80 -24.21 -4.99 2.87
C PRO A 80 -23.79 -4.67 1.44
N VAL A 81 -23.75 -5.68 0.60
CA VAL A 81 -23.63 -5.49 -0.86
C VAL A 81 -25.05 -5.20 -1.36
N MET A 82 -25.31 -3.94 -1.66
CA MET A 82 -26.63 -3.48 -2.07
C MET A 82 -26.62 -3.09 -3.55
N PRO A 83 -27.69 -3.42 -4.28
CA PRO A 83 -27.86 -2.96 -5.66
C PRO A 83 -28.01 -1.42 -5.71
N VAL A 84 -27.78 -0.84 -6.88
CA VAL A 84 -27.85 0.61 -7.09
C VAL A 84 -29.24 1.15 -6.70
N SER A 85 -30.31 0.40 -7.00
CA SER A 85 -31.69 0.74 -6.61
C SER A 85 -31.86 0.91 -5.10
N ALA A 86 -31.24 0.05 -4.29
CA ALA A 86 -31.30 0.15 -2.82
C ALA A 86 -30.52 1.38 -2.32
N TRP A 87 -29.37 1.71 -2.90
CA TRP A 87 -28.62 2.93 -2.59
C TRP A 87 -29.41 4.19 -2.94
N LEU A 88 -30.12 4.20 -4.08
CA LEU A 88 -30.98 5.33 -4.45
C LEU A 88 -32.16 5.51 -3.50
N ILE A 89 -32.74 4.42 -2.97
CA ILE A 89 -33.77 4.51 -1.92
C ILE A 89 -33.21 5.18 -0.67
N ILE A 90 -32.06 4.74 -0.18
CA ILE A 90 -31.41 5.31 1.01
C ILE A 90 -31.09 6.79 0.79
N LEU A 91 -30.46 7.13 -0.33
CA LEU A 91 -30.17 8.52 -0.69
C LEU A 91 -31.44 9.36 -0.74
N GLY A 92 -32.49 8.87 -1.40
CA GLY A 92 -33.78 9.54 -1.51
C GLY A 92 -34.39 9.81 -0.14
N VAL A 93 -34.39 8.83 0.77
CA VAL A 93 -34.92 8.99 2.14
C VAL A 93 -34.12 10.03 2.93
N ILE A 94 -32.78 9.98 2.88
CA ILE A 94 -31.91 10.95 3.56
C ILE A 94 -32.18 12.37 3.04
N MET A 95 -32.24 12.53 1.72
CA MET A 95 -32.45 13.82 1.08
C MET A 95 -33.87 14.35 1.36
N LEU A 96 -34.87 13.49 1.33
CA LEU A 96 -36.25 13.85 1.70
C LEU A 96 -36.30 14.32 3.15
N ALA A 97 -35.74 13.57 4.10
CA ALA A 97 -35.67 13.94 5.49
C ALA A 97 -34.95 15.28 5.71
N SER A 98 -33.83 15.49 5.02
CA SER A 98 -33.08 16.75 5.10
C SER A 98 -33.88 17.95 4.57
N ARG A 99 -34.68 17.77 3.52
CA ARG A 99 -35.53 18.83 2.92
C ARG A 99 -36.76 19.11 3.80
N LEU A 100 -37.36 18.08 4.36
CA LEU A 100 -38.45 18.24 5.33
C LEU A 100 -37.99 18.98 6.60
N PHE A 101 -36.81 18.62 7.11
CA PHE A 101 -36.21 19.34 8.23
C PHE A 101 -35.91 20.80 7.88
N ALA A 102 -35.33 21.03 6.71
CA ALA A 102 -35.07 22.38 6.25
C ALA A 102 -36.35 23.21 5.99
N ALA A 103 -37.44 22.57 5.55
CA ALA A 103 -38.74 23.20 5.42
C ALA A 103 -39.38 23.53 6.78
N TRP A 104 -39.17 22.65 7.77
CA TRP A 104 -39.63 22.89 9.14
C TRP A 104 -38.90 24.06 9.82
N MET A 105 -37.60 24.22 9.54
CA MET A 105 -36.78 25.31 10.06
C MET A 105 -36.95 26.63 9.30
N ALA A 106 -37.57 26.63 8.11
CA ALA A 106 -37.74 27.83 7.31
C ALA A 106 -38.74 28.82 7.95
N ALA A 107 -38.29 30.06 8.17
CA ALA A 107 -39.10 31.13 8.75
C ALA A 107 -40.08 31.75 7.73
N ASP A 108 -39.69 31.74 6.43
CA ASP A 108 -40.49 32.30 5.34
C ASP A 108 -41.40 31.25 4.68
N ARG A 109 -42.65 31.67 4.34
CA ARG A 109 -43.64 30.80 3.68
C ARG A 109 -43.23 30.41 2.27
N ASP A 110 -42.64 31.34 1.52
CA ASP A 110 -42.21 31.08 0.12
C ASP A 110 -41.03 30.12 0.09
N GLU A 111 -40.05 30.27 0.97
CA GLU A 111 -38.94 29.36 1.12
C GLU A 111 -39.41 27.95 1.55
N ARG A 112 -40.35 27.88 2.49
CA ARG A 112 -40.97 26.61 2.90
C ARG A 112 -41.67 25.92 1.73
N GLY A 113 -42.44 26.67 0.95
CA GLY A 113 -43.13 26.16 -0.26
C GLY A 113 -42.18 25.59 -1.29
N LEU A 114 -41.03 26.25 -1.55
CA LEU A 114 -40.01 25.78 -2.46
C LEU A 114 -39.37 24.46 -1.99
N LYS A 115 -39.01 24.37 -0.69
CA LYS A 115 -38.44 23.16 -0.09
C LYS A 115 -39.40 21.98 -0.13
N LEU A 116 -40.70 22.22 0.12
CA LEU A 116 -41.73 21.19 0.02
C LEU A 116 -41.96 20.70 -1.41
N ARG A 117 -41.86 21.58 -2.42
CA ARG A 117 -41.89 21.17 -3.85
C ARG A 117 -40.71 20.28 -4.21
N GLN A 118 -39.53 20.54 -3.66
CA GLN A 118 -38.34 19.68 -3.85
C GLN A 118 -38.54 18.30 -3.21
N CYS A 119 -39.31 18.18 -2.12
CA CYS A 119 -39.66 16.89 -1.53
C CYS A 119 -40.41 15.97 -2.50
N ALA A 120 -41.29 16.52 -3.35
CA ALA A 120 -42.01 15.73 -4.34
C ALA A 120 -41.09 14.98 -5.29
N GLY A 121 -40.00 15.63 -5.77
CA GLY A 121 -39.02 14.99 -6.62
C GLY A 121 -38.31 13.81 -5.94
N TRP A 122 -37.97 13.96 -4.66
CA TRP A 122 -37.35 12.88 -3.90
C TRP A 122 -38.30 11.72 -3.62
N VAL A 123 -39.60 12.01 -3.39
CA VAL A 123 -40.62 10.96 -3.28
C VAL A 123 -40.77 10.17 -4.57
N VAL A 124 -40.79 10.84 -5.72
CA VAL A 124 -40.83 10.17 -7.02
C VAL A 124 -39.59 9.27 -7.23
N LEU A 125 -38.40 9.78 -6.89
CA LEU A 125 -37.17 8.98 -6.97
C LEU A 125 -37.25 7.74 -6.08
N ILE A 126 -37.71 7.89 -4.84
CA ILE A 126 -37.86 6.77 -3.88
C ILE A 126 -38.83 5.73 -4.45
N VAL A 127 -40.01 6.15 -4.92
CA VAL A 127 -41.01 5.24 -5.50
C VAL A 127 -40.46 4.52 -6.72
N ALA A 128 -39.83 5.24 -7.66
CA ALA A 128 -39.21 4.65 -8.84
C ALA A 128 -38.11 3.65 -8.48
N SER A 129 -37.30 3.96 -7.47
CA SER A 129 -36.24 3.07 -7.01
C SER A 129 -36.78 1.83 -6.28
N ILE A 130 -37.86 1.95 -5.53
CA ILE A 130 -38.57 0.81 -4.90
C ILE A 130 -39.17 -0.10 -5.98
N THR A 131 -39.82 0.45 -7.00
CA THR A 131 -40.36 -0.35 -8.09
C THR A 131 -39.26 -1.07 -8.87
N TRP A 132 -38.14 -0.38 -9.15
CA TRP A 132 -36.98 -1.01 -9.77
C TRP A 132 -36.42 -2.15 -8.90
N TYR A 133 -36.21 -1.92 -7.60
CA TYR A 133 -35.73 -2.96 -6.68
C TYR A 133 -36.67 -4.17 -6.61
N ALA A 134 -37.99 -3.94 -6.65
CA ALA A 134 -38.98 -5.02 -6.59
C ALA A 134 -39.09 -5.84 -7.88
N THR A 135 -38.75 -5.24 -9.04
CA THR A 135 -38.82 -5.91 -10.36
C THR A 135 -37.50 -6.56 -10.76
N ASP A 136 -36.39 -6.22 -10.12
CA ASP A 136 -35.07 -6.77 -10.43
C ASP A 136 -34.78 -8.03 -9.61
N GLU A 137 -35.05 -9.19 -10.17
CA GLU A 137 -34.80 -10.50 -9.54
C GLU A 137 -33.31 -10.81 -9.36
N THR A 138 -32.43 -10.14 -10.10
CA THR A 138 -30.99 -10.39 -10.09
C THR A 138 -30.26 -9.61 -9.00
N SER A 139 -30.84 -8.53 -8.51
CA SER A 139 -30.25 -7.58 -7.57
C SER A 139 -30.74 -7.83 -6.15
N LYS A 140 -30.21 -8.86 -5.48
CA LYS A 140 -30.50 -9.12 -4.07
C LYS A 140 -29.47 -8.45 -3.17
N ILE A 141 -29.92 -7.96 -2.00
CA ILE A 141 -29.01 -7.51 -0.94
C ILE A 141 -28.30 -8.76 -0.40
N THR A 142 -26.99 -8.78 -0.50
CA THR A 142 -26.14 -9.83 0.07
C THR A 142 -25.31 -9.27 1.21
N SER A 143 -24.91 -10.11 2.15
CA SER A 143 -24.14 -9.71 3.30
C SER A 143 -22.72 -10.27 3.23
N LEU A 144 -21.72 -9.40 3.33
CA LEU A 144 -20.34 -9.79 3.56
C LEU A 144 -19.97 -9.56 5.02
N THR A 145 -19.62 -10.63 5.72
CA THR A 145 -19.16 -10.55 7.10
C THR A 145 -17.62 -10.62 7.12
N GLY A 146 -17.00 -9.62 7.71
CA GLY A 146 -15.57 -9.54 7.92
C GLY A 146 -15.26 -9.05 9.33
N GLY A 147 -13.99 -8.81 9.63
CA GLY A 147 -13.60 -8.16 10.88
C GLY A 147 -12.11 -8.05 11.03
N ILE A 148 -11.70 -6.98 11.69
CA ILE A 148 -10.31 -6.80 12.09
C ILE A 148 -10.10 -7.59 13.38
N ARG A 149 -9.23 -8.59 13.33
CA ARG A 149 -8.82 -9.38 14.49
C ARG A 149 -7.66 -8.69 15.19
N PHE A 150 -7.72 -8.58 16.50
CA PHE A 150 -6.64 -8.04 17.30
C PHE A 150 -6.55 -8.74 18.64
N THR A 151 -5.33 -8.80 19.17
CA THR A 151 -5.11 -9.37 20.51
C THR A 151 -5.61 -8.42 21.59
N PRO A 152 -6.02 -8.92 22.77
CA PRO A 152 -6.40 -8.07 23.89
C PRO A 152 -5.34 -7.03 24.26
N SER A 153 -4.06 -7.34 24.10
CA SER A 153 -2.95 -6.42 24.34
C SER A 153 -2.97 -5.19 23.42
N VAL A 154 -3.31 -5.37 22.14
CA VAL A 154 -3.47 -4.25 21.18
C VAL A 154 -4.66 -3.39 21.57
N ALA A 155 -5.80 -4.00 21.97
CA ALA A 155 -6.96 -3.27 22.45
C ALA A 155 -6.66 -2.42 23.69
N VAL A 156 -5.95 -3.01 24.67
CA VAL A 156 -5.50 -2.30 25.86
C VAL A 156 -4.52 -1.18 25.52
N GLY A 157 -3.60 -1.41 24.60
CA GLY A 157 -2.68 -0.38 24.11
C GLY A 157 -3.39 0.81 23.48
N LEU A 158 -4.39 0.56 22.62
CA LEU A 158 -5.21 1.61 22.01
C LEU A 158 -6.04 2.38 23.06
N LEU A 159 -6.60 1.67 24.03
CA LEU A 159 -7.36 2.30 25.13
C LEU A 159 -6.44 3.18 25.99
N LEU A 160 -5.25 2.68 26.37
CA LEU A 160 -4.25 3.45 27.11
C LEU A 160 -3.81 4.68 26.33
N PHE A 161 -3.53 4.55 25.04
CA PHE A 161 -3.22 5.69 24.19
C PHE A 161 -4.33 6.73 24.19
N LEU A 162 -5.58 6.32 24.05
CA LEU A 162 -6.74 7.22 24.09
C LEU A 162 -6.86 7.93 25.45
N VAL A 163 -6.70 7.19 26.56
CA VAL A 163 -6.74 7.75 27.92
C VAL A 163 -5.62 8.75 28.13
N VAL A 164 -4.39 8.43 27.74
CA VAL A 164 -3.25 9.34 27.84
C VAL A 164 -3.46 10.59 26.98
N ALA A 165 -3.98 10.44 25.76
CA ALA A 165 -4.29 11.56 24.89
C ALA A 165 -5.36 12.49 25.50
N VAL A 166 -6.44 11.93 26.04
CA VAL A 166 -7.49 12.71 26.73
C VAL A 166 -6.95 13.38 27.99
N ALA A 167 -6.14 12.68 28.79
CA ALA A 167 -5.52 13.24 29.99
C ALA A 167 -4.56 14.39 29.63
N ALA A 168 -3.74 14.23 28.59
CA ALA A 168 -2.85 15.28 28.11
C ALA A 168 -3.63 16.52 27.62
N MET A 169 -4.74 16.32 26.92
CA MET A 169 -5.64 17.42 26.51
C MET A 169 -6.27 18.12 27.73
N ALA A 170 -6.73 17.35 28.72
CA ALA A 170 -7.33 17.90 29.94
C ALA A 170 -6.32 18.71 30.77
N LEU A 171 -5.08 18.23 30.89
CA LEU A 171 -4.00 18.93 31.58
C LEU A 171 -3.59 20.20 30.82
N ALA A 172 -3.45 20.12 29.51
CA ALA A 172 -3.13 21.28 28.67
C ALA A 172 -4.23 22.35 28.71
N SER A 173 -5.50 21.98 28.85
CA SER A 173 -6.62 22.93 28.97
C SER A 173 -6.66 23.64 30.31
N ARG A 174 -6.13 23.00 31.38
CA ARG A 174 -6.03 23.59 32.74
C ARG A 174 -4.82 24.50 32.91
N ALA A 175 -3.78 24.32 32.11
CA ALA A 175 -2.60 25.20 32.10
C ALA A 175 -3.03 26.58 31.58
N THR A 176 -3.15 27.52 32.49
CA THR A 176 -3.88 28.79 32.46
C THR A 176 -3.48 29.82 31.41
N ALA A 177 -2.62 29.52 30.48
CA ALA A 177 -2.01 30.60 29.72
C ALA A 177 -2.44 30.76 28.29
N SER A 178 -2.89 29.76 27.59
CA SER A 178 -3.23 30.07 26.19
C SER A 178 -4.05 28.98 25.49
N ARG A 179 -5.12 29.40 24.81
CA ARG A 179 -5.82 28.61 23.79
C ARG A 179 -4.88 28.00 22.74
N GLY A 180 -3.67 28.55 22.58
CA GLY A 180 -2.62 28.06 21.70
C GLY A 180 -2.05 26.71 22.13
N VAL A 181 -1.81 26.48 23.42
CA VAL A 181 -1.21 25.23 23.92
C VAL A 181 -2.16 24.05 23.72
N SER A 182 -3.43 24.20 24.09
CA SER A 182 -4.43 23.15 23.91
C SER A 182 -4.62 22.79 22.43
N ARG A 183 -4.69 23.77 21.53
CA ARG A 183 -4.76 23.56 20.08
C ARG A 183 -3.54 22.81 19.56
N ASN A 184 -2.33 23.18 20.01
CA ASN A 184 -1.10 22.53 19.58
C ASN A 184 -1.05 21.05 20.03
N VAL A 185 -1.48 20.76 21.27
CA VAL A 185 -1.54 19.38 21.78
C VAL A 185 -2.53 18.54 20.95
N VAL A 186 -3.73 19.06 20.66
CA VAL A 186 -4.72 18.38 19.81
C VAL A 186 -4.14 18.13 18.41
N THR A 187 -3.50 19.15 17.82
CA THR A 187 -2.87 19.02 16.51
C THR A 187 -1.77 17.95 16.52
N GLN A 188 -0.91 17.92 17.55
CA GLN A 188 0.13 16.91 17.67
C GLN A 188 -0.43 15.50 17.83
N ILE A 189 -1.48 15.32 18.64
CA ILE A 189 -2.15 14.02 18.79
C ILE A 189 -2.76 13.56 17.45
N ALA A 190 -3.43 14.46 16.73
CA ALA A 190 -4.01 14.15 15.43
C ALA A 190 -2.92 13.77 14.40
N LEU A 191 -1.80 14.50 14.37
CA LEU A 191 -0.66 14.21 13.51
C LEU A 191 -0.01 12.87 13.84
N ILE A 192 0.24 12.59 15.13
CA ILE A 192 0.81 11.31 15.57
C ILE A 192 -0.14 10.16 15.23
N SER A 193 -1.43 10.29 15.51
CA SER A 193 -2.43 9.27 15.19
C SER A 193 -2.51 9.00 13.69
N GLY A 194 -2.54 10.05 12.88
CA GLY A 194 -2.48 9.95 11.43
C GLY A 194 -1.20 9.26 10.95
N SER A 195 -0.03 9.67 11.49
CA SER A 195 1.26 9.08 11.15
C SER A 195 1.32 7.59 11.48
N ILE A 196 0.78 7.17 12.62
CA ILE A 196 0.71 5.74 13.00
C ILE A 196 -0.13 4.97 11.97
N ILE A 197 -1.32 5.47 11.61
CA ILE A 197 -2.19 4.81 10.63
C ILE A 197 -1.49 4.67 9.29
N PHE A 198 -0.84 5.73 8.80
CA PHE A 198 -0.08 5.70 7.56
C PHE A 198 1.19 4.84 7.62
N ALA A 199 1.79 4.66 8.81
CA ALA A 199 2.98 3.82 8.98
C ALA A 199 2.64 2.31 9.00
N VAL A 200 1.41 1.92 9.37
CA VAL A 200 1.01 0.50 9.48
C VAL A 200 1.34 -0.33 8.23
N PRO A 201 1.03 0.09 6.97
CA PRO A 201 1.37 -0.69 5.79
C PRO A 201 2.87 -0.90 5.62
N PHE A 202 3.69 0.11 5.94
CA PHE A 202 5.15 0.02 5.85
C PHE A 202 5.73 -0.91 6.92
N VAL A 203 5.25 -0.78 8.15
CA VAL A 203 5.63 -1.68 9.26
C VAL A 203 5.21 -3.11 8.94
N TYR A 204 4.02 -3.31 8.36
CA TYR A 204 3.55 -4.61 7.93
C TYR A 204 4.43 -5.20 6.83
N ALA A 205 4.77 -4.42 5.80
CA ALA A 205 5.65 -4.85 4.71
C ALA A 205 7.04 -5.26 5.25
N LEU A 206 7.63 -4.41 6.11
CA LEU A 206 8.92 -4.69 6.76
C LEU A 206 8.86 -5.93 7.65
N SER A 207 7.85 -6.02 8.53
CA SER A 207 7.67 -7.21 9.37
C SER A 207 7.48 -8.47 8.52
N THR A 208 6.69 -8.38 7.44
CA THR A 208 6.38 -9.53 6.58
C THR A 208 7.58 -9.97 5.75
N SER A 209 8.44 -9.04 5.33
CA SER A 209 9.69 -9.36 4.62
C SER A 209 10.69 -10.18 5.47
N LEU A 210 10.53 -10.16 6.77
CA LEU A 210 11.40 -10.85 7.75
C LEU A 210 10.77 -12.12 8.33
N LYS A 211 9.57 -12.51 7.86
CA LYS A 211 8.87 -13.72 8.31
C LYS A 211 9.20 -14.96 7.48
N GLU A 212 8.88 -16.09 8.04
CA GLU A 212 8.68 -17.34 7.30
C GLU A 212 7.29 -17.35 6.65
N ASP A 213 7.14 -18.02 5.50
CA ASP A 213 5.90 -18.04 4.72
C ASP A 213 4.70 -18.60 5.51
N ARG A 214 4.95 -19.50 6.44
CA ARG A 214 3.95 -20.05 7.37
C ARG A 214 3.23 -18.97 8.19
N ASP A 215 3.90 -17.86 8.54
CA ASP A 215 3.31 -16.78 9.35
C ASP A 215 2.39 -15.88 8.54
N MET A 216 2.43 -15.98 7.24
CA MET A 216 1.58 -15.17 6.35
C MET A 216 0.17 -15.72 6.23
N SER A 217 0.05 -17.05 6.34
CA SER A 217 -1.23 -17.76 6.28
C SER A 217 -1.74 -18.16 7.67
N SER A 218 -1.29 -17.46 8.73
CA SER A 218 -1.67 -17.81 10.10
C SER A 218 -3.18 -17.65 10.31
N PRO A 219 -3.89 -18.70 10.74
CA PRO A 219 -5.32 -18.63 11.06
C PRO A 219 -5.60 -17.71 12.26
N ASN A 220 -4.59 -17.43 13.08
CA ASN A 220 -4.69 -16.63 14.31
C ASN A 220 -4.56 -15.11 14.06
N GLY A 221 -4.55 -14.67 12.80
CA GLY A 221 -4.44 -13.26 12.43
C GLY A 221 -3.02 -12.81 12.10
N ILE A 222 -2.80 -11.50 12.09
CA ILE A 222 -1.51 -10.92 11.68
C ILE A 222 -0.46 -11.13 12.77
N VAL A 223 0.60 -11.84 12.42
CA VAL A 223 1.80 -11.96 13.25
C VAL A 223 2.67 -10.73 13.01
N TRP A 224 2.82 -9.85 13.99
CA TRP A 224 3.60 -8.62 13.86
C TRP A 224 5.09 -8.82 14.15
N ILE A 225 5.42 -9.70 15.10
CA ILE A 225 6.80 -10.01 15.46
C ILE A 225 7.21 -11.25 14.67
N PRO A 226 8.23 -11.16 13.80
CA PRO A 226 8.72 -12.30 13.05
C PRO A 226 9.24 -13.41 13.98
N LYS A 227 8.98 -14.66 13.60
CA LYS A 227 9.49 -15.83 14.29
C LYS A 227 10.22 -16.72 13.30
N VAL A 228 11.36 -17.25 13.72
CA VAL A 228 12.19 -18.14 12.90
C VAL A 228 12.23 -19.50 13.55
N GLN A 229 12.10 -20.55 12.75
CA GLN A 229 12.24 -21.91 13.22
C GLN A 229 13.70 -22.19 13.58
N VAL A 230 13.92 -22.80 14.74
CA VAL A 230 15.25 -23.23 15.16
C VAL A 230 15.72 -24.34 14.23
N THR A 231 16.93 -24.22 13.70
CA THR A 231 17.58 -25.25 12.89
C THR A 231 18.88 -25.70 13.54
N VAL A 232 19.27 -26.94 13.29
CA VAL A 232 20.54 -27.50 13.74
C VAL A 232 21.31 -27.99 12.51
N PRO A 233 22.58 -27.62 12.34
CA PRO A 233 23.39 -28.12 11.26
C PRO A 233 23.60 -29.64 11.40
N PHE A 234 23.19 -30.37 10.38
CA PHE A 234 23.22 -31.83 10.35
C PHE A 234 23.85 -32.34 9.04
N LEU A 235 24.85 -33.23 9.16
CA LEU A 235 25.42 -33.95 8.00
C LEU A 235 24.56 -35.18 7.72
N ASP A 236 23.78 -35.09 6.64
CA ASP A 236 22.92 -36.17 6.19
C ASP A 236 23.72 -37.17 5.39
N LYS A 237 23.92 -38.37 5.96
CA LYS A 237 24.72 -39.45 5.31
C LYS A 237 23.94 -40.15 4.20
N GLU A 238 22.62 -40.13 4.25
CA GLU A 238 21.77 -40.81 3.27
C GLU A 238 21.55 -39.89 2.04
N ASN A 239 21.32 -38.61 2.25
CA ASN A 239 21.11 -37.61 1.21
C ASN A 239 22.01 -36.37 1.44
N PRO A 240 23.32 -36.47 1.25
CA PRO A 240 24.24 -35.38 1.51
C PRO A 240 24.00 -34.18 0.59
N LEU A 241 24.12 -32.99 1.17
CA LEU A 241 24.06 -31.72 0.44
C LEU A 241 25.48 -31.32 0.04
N TYR A 242 25.64 -30.95 -1.21
CA TYR A 242 26.93 -30.57 -1.77
C TYR A 242 26.94 -29.12 -2.24
N GLU A 243 28.06 -28.48 -2.06
CA GLU A 243 28.39 -27.20 -2.65
C GLU A 243 29.36 -27.40 -3.83
N THR A 244 29.07 -26.74 -4.96
CA THR A 244 29.92 -26.82 -6.17
C THR A 244 29.72 -25.57 -7.04
N ALA A 245 30.42 -25.46 -8.15
CA ALA A 245 30.30 -24.35 -9.09
C ALA A 245 29.52 -24.77 -10.34
N TYR A 246 28.51 -23.96 -10.70
CA TYR A 246 27.77 -24.07 -11.95
C TYR A 246 27.74 -22.72 -12.67
N ARG A 247 28.23 -22.67 -13.90
CA ARG A 247 28.33 -21.45 -14.73
C ARG A 247 28.97 -20.25 -14.01
N GLY A 248 29.98 -20.50 -13.18
CA GLY A 248 30.68 -19.44 -12.43
C GLY A 248 30.00 -18.99 -11.14
N GLN A 249 28.88 -19.59 -10.79
CA GLN A 249 28.15 -19.35 -9.51
C GLN A 249 28.32 -20.55 -8.59
N THR A 250 28.41 -20.29 -7.28
CA THR A 250 28.37 -21.33 -6.27
C THR A 250 26.92 -21.83 -6.12
N VAL A 251 26.73 -23.14 -6.29
CA VAL A 251 25.42 -23.79 -6.19
C VAL A 251 25.43 -24.86 -5.11
N GLN A 252 24.26 -25.06 -4.49
CA GLN A 252 24.02 -26.14 -3.52
C GLN A 252 22.99 -27.11 -4.11
N GLY A 253 23.28 -28.39 -4.03
CA GLY A 253 22.43 -29.43 -4.59
C GLY A 253 22.70 -30.82 -4.03
N SER A 254 21.87 -31.79 -4.42
CA SER A 254 22.06 -33.21 -4.09
C SER A 254 22.41 -34.03 -5.34
N VAL A 255 23.12 -35.11 -5.14
CA VAL A 255 23.44 -36.06 -6.22
C VAL A 255 22.26 -36.97 -6.44
N ILE A 256 21.66 -36.93 -7.65
CA ILE A 256 20.53 -37.79 -8.04
C ILE A 256 20.98 -39.04 -8.80
N GLN A 257 22.13 -38.99 -9.50
CA GLN A 257 22.62 -40.12 -10.28
C GLN A 257 24.15 -40.15 -10.26
N GLN A 258 24.73 -41.33 -10.19
CA GLN A 258 26.18 -41.54 -10.31
C GLN A 258 26.50 -42.29 -11.62
N GLY A 259 27.42 -41.74 -12.39
CA GLY A 259 27.96 -42.37 -13.61
C GLY A 259 29.14 -43.28 -13.31
N ALA A 260 29.45 -44.20 -14.25
CA ALA A 260 30.54 -45.15 -14.13
C ALA A 260 31.93 -44.49 -14.11
N ASP A 261 32.06 -43.30 -14.70
CA ASP A 261 33.33 -42.58 -14.91
C ASP A 261 33.64 -41.56 -13.78
N GLY A 262 33.05 -41.74 -12.58
CA GLY A 262 33.20 -40.79 -11.48
C GLY A 262 32.46 -39.47 -11.67
N THR A 263 31.66 -39.36 -12.71
CA THR A 263 30.72 -38.25 -12.93
C THR A 263 29.47 -38.40 -12.09
N VAL A 264 28.88 -37.29 -11.66
CA VAL A 264 27.65 -37.26 -10.90
C VAL A 264 26.70 -36.21 -11.46
N THR A 265 25.42 -36.53 -11.47
CA THR A 265 24.35 -35.58 -11.80
C THR A 265 23.85 -34.92 -10.53
N VAL A 266 23.95 -33.62 -10.47
CA VAL A 266 23.54 -32.81 -9.33
C VAL A 266 22.24 -32.08 -9.66
N ASP A 267 21.26 -32.17 -8.77
CA ASP A 267 20.04 -31.35 -8.77
C ASP A 267 20.25 -30.12 -7.89
N ILE A 268 20.02 -28.94 -8.43
CA ILE A 268 20.33 -27.67 -7.76
C ILE A 268 19.15 -27.21 -6.90
N PHE A 269 19.39 -26.91 -5.64
CA PHE A 269 18.41 -26.32 -4.72
C PHE A 269 18.61 -24.83 -4.50
N LYS A 270 19.87 -24.35 -4.53
CA LYS A 270 20.25 -22.94 -4.38
C LYS A 270 21.36 -22.57 -5.37
N PRO A 271 21.37 -21.33 -5.89
CA PRO A 271 20.39 -20.25 -5.68
C PRO A 271 19.06 -20.56 -6.38
N LEU A 272 18.02 -19.84 -5.97
CA LEU A 272 16.63 -20.07 -6.44
C LEU A 272 16.45 -19.84 -7.94
N SER A 273 17.29 -18.99 -8.56
CA SER A 273 17.27 -18.70 -9.99
C SER A 273 17.54 -19.93 -10.89
N VAL A 274 18.28 -20.90 -10.39
CA VAL A 274 18.67 -22.13 -11.10
C VAL A 274 18.14 -23.39 -10.42
N ARG A 275 17.23 -23.26 -9.46
CA ARG A 275 16.62 -24.37 -8.72
C ARG A 275 15.89 -25.33 -9.66
N GLY A 276 16.10 -26.63 -9.47
CA GLY A 276 15.51 -27.69 -10.28
C GLY A 276 16.23 -27.92 -11.61
N LEU A 277 17.32 -27.20 -11.90
CA LEU A 277 18.20 -27.55 -13.00
C LEU A 277 19.15 -28.66 -12.57
N THR A 278 19.37 -29.61 -13.47
CA THR A 278 20.33 -30.69 -13.26
C THR A 278 21.56 -30.48 -14.16
N PHE A 279 22.74 -30.82 -13.67
CA PHE A 279 23.96 -30.78 -14.44
C PHE A 279 24.94 -31.89 -14.04
N ILE A 280 25.82 -32.25 -14.94
CA ILE A 280 26.82 -33.28 -14.72
C ILE A 280 28.13 -32.63 -14.30
N THR A 281 28.75 -33.12 -13.23
CA THR A 281 30.07 -32.68 -12.76
C THR A 281 30.87 -33.86 -12.22
N GLN A 282 32.17 -33.64 -11.91
CA GLN A 282 33.01 -34.65 -11.29
C GLN A 282 32.84 -34.65 -9.76
N ARG A 283 32.81 -35.84 -9.16
CA ARG A 283 32.62 -36.00 -7.72
C ARG A 283 33.65 -35.25 -6.89
N GLU A 284 34.88 -35.13 -7.38
CA GLU A 284 35.97 -34.42 -6.74
C GLU A 284 35.74 -32.92 -6.55
N LYS A 285 34.83 -32.33 -7.35
CA LYS A 285 34.46 -30.92 -7.27
C LYS A 285 33.30 -30.64 -6.28
N LEU A 286 32.78 -31.67 -5.65
CA LEU A 286 31.72 -31.57 -4.68
C LEU A 286 32.28 -31.44 -3.29
N LYS A 287 31.87 -30.38 -2.56
CA LYS A 287 32.17 -30.20 -1.14
C LYS A 287 30.93 -30.48 -0.36
N GLU A 288 30.95 -31.48 0.54
CA GLU A 288 29.83 -31.78 1.41
C GLU A 288 29.63 -30.66 2.43
N ILE A 289 28.40 -30.22 2.60
CA ILE A 289 28.00 -29.17 3.54
C ILE A 289 26.85 -29.66 4.42
N PRO A 290 26.78 -29.22 5.71
CA PRO A 290 25.65 -29.57 6.58
C PRO A 290 24.34 -28.95 6.05
N LYS A 291 23.25 -29.71 6.20
CA LYS A 291 21.88 -29.22 6.02
C LYS A 291 21.43 -28.55 7.30
N ASP A 292 20.63 -27.50 7.19
CA ASP A 292 19.92 -26.91 8.31
C ASP A 292 18.65 -27.74 8.60
N ALA A 293 18.74 -28.66 9.57
CA ALA A 293 17.64 -29.51 9.95
C ALA A 293 16.69 -28.77 10.93
N PRO A 294 15.38 -28.63 10.61
CA PRO A 294 14.43 -27.93 11.45
C PRO A 294 14.12 -28.71 12.74
N VAL A 295 14.06 -28.00 13.87
CA VAL A 295 13.75 -28.55 15.19
C VAL A 295 12.24 -28.52 15.43
N PHE A 296 11.73 -29.64 15.93
CA PHE A 296 10.33 -29.80 16.33
C PHE A 296 10.24 -30.25 17.79
N SER A 297 9.13 -29.89 18.43
CA SER A 297 8.71 -30.47 19.73
C SER A 297 7.55 -31.41 19.50
N GLY A 298 7.49 -32.46 20.29
CA GLY A 298 6.46 -33.48 20.24
C GLY A 298 6.38 -34.24 21.54
N LYS A 299 5.61 -35.33 21.55
CA LYS A 299 5.51 -36.24 22.72
C LYS A 299 6.00 -37.63 22.31
N TRP A 300 6.87 -38.19 23.10
CA TRP A 300 7.31 -39.58 22.96
C TRP A 300 6.19 -40.55 23.32
N SER A 301 6.34 -41.83 23.01
CA SER A 301 5.33 -42.86 23.24
C SER A 301 4.88 -43.02 24.72
N ASP A 302 5.68 -42.62 25.67
CA ASP A 302 5.39 -42.60 27.12
C ASP A 302 4.74 -41.28 27.61
N GLY A 303 4.48 -40.32 26.68
CA GLY A 303 3.90 -39.01 26.97
C GLY A 303 4.93 -37.94 27.35
N GLN A 304 6.22 -38.27 27.43
CA GLN A 304 7.29 -37.33 27.74
C GLN A 304 7.46 -36.31 26.60
N ALA A 305 7.58 -35.02 26.93
CA ALA A 305 7.87 -34.00 25.95
C ALA A 305 9.29 -34.14 25.40
N ILE A 306 9.42 -34.10 24.09
CA ILE A 306 10.71 -34.22 23.40
C ILE A 306 10.94 -33.00 22.51
N LYS A 307 12.22 -32.69 22.24
CA LYS A 307 12.65 -31.87 21.13
C LYS A 307 13.65 -32.65 20.30
N GLY A 308 13.55 -32.51 18.99
CA GLY A 308 14.43 -33.17 18.05
C GLY A 308 14.41 -32.47 16.69
N PHE A 309 15.38 -32.79 15.85
CA PHE A 309 15.44 -32.27 14.48
C PHE A 309 15.07 -33.38 13.48
N VAL A 310 14.55 -32.93 12.33
CA VAL A 310 14.16 -33.84 11.25
C VAL A 310 15.41 -34.37 10.55
N VAL A 311 15.54 -35.69 10.52
CA VAL A 311 16.59 -36.38 9.76
C VAL A 311 16.12 -36.71 8.37
N GLU A 312 14.86 -37.13 8.22
CA GLU A 312 14.27 -37.54 6.95
C GLU A 312 12.78 -37.23 6.90
N ASP A 313 12.31 -36.78 5.74
CA ASP A 313 10.90 -36.71 5.39
C ASP A 313 10.54 -37.96 4.57
N LEU A 314 9.66 -38.81 5.12
CA LEU A 314 9.25 -40.06 4.50
C LEU A 314 8.20 -39.80 3.38
N GLU A 315 8.13 -40.70 2.38
CA GLU A 315 7.19 -40.60 1.25
C GLU A 315 5.71 -40.56 1.66
N ASP A 316 5.38 -41.14 2.82
CA ASP A 316 4.04 -41.11 3.40
C ASP A 316 3.71 -39.81 4.17
N GLY A 317 4.59 -38.83 4.12
CA GLY A 317 4.46 -37.53 4.76
C GLY A 317 4.84 -37.52 6.26
N ARG A 318 5.16 -38.67 6.85
CA ARG A 318 5.69 -38.75 8.22
C ARG A 318 7.12 -38.22 8.28
N LYS A 319 7.55 -37.74 9.47
CA LYS A 319 8.88 -37.19 9.68
C LYS A 319 9.64 -38.06 10.65
N ARG A 320 10.88 -38.46 10.31
CA ARG A 320 11.81 -39.11 11.21
C ARG A 320 12.59 -38.06 11.97
N LEU A 321 12.42 -38.04 13.30
CA LEU A 321 13.12 -37.11 14.19
C LEU A 321 14.21 -37.84 14.93
N ARG A 322 15.36 -37.16 15.07
CA ARG A 322 16.40 -37.50 16.06
C ARG A 322 16.25 -36.61 17.27
N VAL A 323 16.06 -37.22 18.45
CA VAL A 323 15.79 -36.49 19.69
C VAL A 323 17.07 -35.85 20.22
N THR A 324 16.97 -34.56 20.60
CA THR A 324 18.05 -33.81 21.24
C THR A 324 17.81 -33.56 22.73
N GLU A 325 16.55 -33.45 23.13
CA GLU A 325 16.11 -33.27 24.51
C GLU A 325 14.89 -34.16 24.76
N PRO A 326 14.79 -34.80 25.93
CA PRO A 326 15.71 -34.81 27.09
C PRO A 326 16.92 -35.76 26.90
N GLU A 327 17.95 -35.62 27.72
CA GLU A 327 19.20 -36.37 27.63
C GLU A 327 18.98 -37.91 27.69
N SER A 328 17.91 -38.36 28.38
CA SER A 328 17.53 -39.79 28.47
C SER A 328 17.13 -40.44 27.14
N LEU A 329 16.69 -39.62 26.19
CA LEU A 329 16.24 -40.07 24.87
C LEU A 329 17.13 -39.53 23.73
N LYS A 330 18.22 -38.85 24.07
CA LYS A 330 19.15 -38.26 23.12
C LYS A 330 19.64 -39.28 22.09
N ASP A 331 19.73 -38.83 20.82
CA ASP A 331 20.15 -39.60 19.65
C ASP A 331 19.22 -40.78 19.27
N LYS A 332 18.11 -41.00 19.97
CA LYS A 332 17.10 -41.94 19.51
C LYS A 332 16.29 -41.35 18.38
N GLU A 333 15.93 -42.20 17.45
CA GLU A 333 15.10 -41.83 16.29
C GLU A 333 13.71 -42.44 16.42
N ALA A 334 12.70 -41.68 16.05
CA ALA A 334 11.33 -42.15 15.93
C ALA A 334 10.60 -41.38 14.83
N THR A 335 9.56 -42.01 14.30
CA THR A 335 8.72 -41.47 13.24
C THR A 335 7.45 -40.90 13.85
N PHE A 336 7.12 -39.68 13.44
CA PHE A 336 5.95 -38.94 13.90
C PHE A 336 5.09 -38.45 12.71
N GLU A 337 3.80 -38.37 12.95
CA GLU A 337 2.91 -37.67 12.03
C GLU A 337 3.09 -36.14 12.14
N PRO A 338 2.96 -35.38 11.05
CA PRO A 338 3.11 -33.91 11.07
C PRO A 338 2.19 -33.22 12.09
N ALA A 339 1.00 -33.77 12.33
CA ALA A 339 0.03 -33.25 13.30
C ALA A 339 0.48 -33.40 14.77
N GLN A 340 1.43 -34.28 15.05
CA GLN A 340 1.97 -34.53 16.40
C GLN A 340 3.18 -33.64 16.75
N LEU A 341 3.65 -32.88 15.73
CA LEU A 341 4.87 -32.09 15.82
C LEU A 341 4.56 -30.60 15.76
N GLU A 342 5.08 -29.88 16.73
CA GLU A 342 5.05 -28.41 16.71
C GLU A 342 6.45 -27.86 16.41
N PRO A 343 6.61 -26.95 15.45
CA PRO A 343 7.91 -26.35 15.15
C PRO A 343 8.40 -25.53 16.35
N VAL A 344 9.63 -25.75 16.78
CA VAL A 344 10.27 -24.93 17.80
C VAL A 344 10.71 -23.62 17.16
N ARG A 345 10.13 -22.51 17.62
CA ARG A 345 10.33 -21.19 17.02
C ARG A 345 10.76 -20.17 18.08
N VAL A 346 11.64 -19.28 17.69
CA VAL A 346 12.12 -18.16 18.49
C VAL A 346 11.80 -16.84 17.79
N ASP A 347 11.66 -15.79 18.58
CA ASP A 347 11.52 -14.44 18.01
C ASP A 347 12.82 -14.11 17.28
N GLY A 348 12.72 -13.82 15.99
CA GLY A 348 13.89 -13.61 15.14
C GLY A 348 13.49 -13.19 13.74
N ALA A 349 14.40 -12.56 13.01
CA ALA A 349 14.20 -12.04 11.66
C ALA A 349 14.91 -12.92 10.63
N ARG A 350 14.20 -13.36 9.61
CA ARG A 350 14.74 -14.13 8.49
C ARG A 350 15.37 -13.18 7.47
N TRP A 351 16.57 -12.69 7.75
CA TRP A 351 17.32 -11.81 6.84
C TRP A 351 17.67 -12.47 5.52
N GLN A 352 17.70 -13.80 5.47
CA GLN A 352 17.94 -14.58 4.25
C GLN A 352 16.93 -14.26 3.15
N ASN A 353 15.69 -13.86 3.47
CA ASN A 353 14.69 -13.48 2.47
C ASN A 353 15.21 -12.40 1.50
N TYR A 354 16.05 -11.48 1.95
CA TYR A 354 16.62 -10.44 1.09
C TYR A 354 17.66 -11.00 0.11
N GLY A 355 18.54 -11.87 0.58
CA GLY A 355 19.51 -12.58 -0.28
C GLY A 355 18.83 -13.55 -1.23
N ASP A 356 17.86 -14.30 -0.73
CA ASP A 356 17.08 -15.25 -1.50
C ASP A 356 16.25 -14.54 -2.58
N ALA A 357 15.65 -13.37 -2.28
CA ALA A 357 14.92 -12.56 -3.26
C ALA A 357 15.82 -12.08 -4.41
N LEU A 358 17.04 -11.65 -4.12
CA LEU A 358 18.01 -11.26 -5.15
C LEU A 358 18.50 -12.48 -5.95
N SER A 359 18.71 -13.61 -5.30
CA SER A 359 19.12 -14.85 -5.95
C SER A 359 18.01 -15.50 -6.78
N TYR A 360 16.75 -15.10 -6.57
CA TYR A 360 15.60 -15.54 -7.36
C TYR A 360 15.55 -14.87 -8.74
N MET A 361 16.22 -13.71 -8.90
CA MET A 361 16.27 -12.99 -10.18
C MET A 361 17.00 -13.80 -11.26
N PRO A 362 16.58 -13.70 -12.53
CA PRO A 362 17.29 -14.35 -13.64
C PRO A 362 18.77 -13.97 -13.63
N PRO A 363 19.68 -14.92 -13.91
CA PRO A 363 21.13 -14.68 -13.85
C PRO A 363 21.59 -13.51 -14.73
N GLU A 364 20.90 -13.26 -15.86
CA GLU A 364 21.18 -12.19 -16.82
C GLU A 364 20.98 -10.79 -16.20
N THR A 365 20.25 -10.71 -15.10
CA THR A 365 19.90 -9.44 -14.44
C THR A 365 20.87 -9.05 -13.32
N ASN A 366 21.93 -9.84 -13.09
CA ASN A 366 22.90 -9.61 -12.01
C ASN A 366 22.23 -9.33 -10.65
N GLY A 367 21.33 -10.23 -10.20
CA GLY A 367 20.61 -10.07 -8.95
C GLY A 367 19.72 -8.82 -8.89
N GLY A 368 19.17 -8.42 -10.03
CA GLY A 368 18.26 -7.26 -10.13
C GLY A 368 18.93 -5.91 -10.36
N LEU A 369 20.26 -5.84 -10.44
CA LEU A 369 20.98 -4.58 -10.72
C LEU A 369 20.65 -4.01 -12.11
N VAL A 370 20.36 -4.87 -13.08
CA VAL A 370 19.90 -4.44 -14.41
C VAL A 370 18.56 -3.73 -14.30
N TYR A 371 17.63 -4.23 -13.50
CA TYR A 371 16.33 -3.61 -13.27
C TYR A 371 16.46 -2.24 -12.62
N LEU A 372 17.35 -2.12 -11.62
CA LEU A 372 17.66 -0.84 -10.99
C LEU A 372 18.25 0.15 -12.01
N LYS A 373 19.22 -0.27 -12.82
CA LYS A 373 19.80 0.54 -13.89
C LYS A 373 18.72 1.04 -14.86
N ASN A 374 17.86 0.14 -15.34
CA ASN A 374 16.77 0.49 -16.27
C ASN A 374 15.82 1.50 -15.65
N THR A 375 15.42 1.30 -14.38
CA THR A 375 14.56 2.24 -13.66
C THR A 375 15.22 3.61 -13.52
N LEU A 376 16.51 3.67 -13.19
CA LEU A 376 17.25 4.93 -13.09
C LEU A 376 17.33 5.65 -14.44
N ILE A 377 17.56 4.92 -15.55
CA ILE A 377 17.51 5.48 -16.90
C ILE A 377 16.13 6.11 -17.18
N LEU A 378 15.05 5.37 -16.92
CA LEU A 378 13.68 5.85 -17.12
C LEU A 378 13.38 7.08 -16.29
N VAL A 379 13.78 7.08 -15.03
CA VAL A 379 13.58 8.22 -14.12
C VAL A 379 14.37 9.44 -14.58
N ILE A 380 15.67 9.30 -14.83
CA ILE A 380 16.54 10.43 -15.19
C ILE A 380 16.10 11.02 -16.53
N LEU A 381 15.92 10.21 -17.57
CA LEU A 381 15.50 10.69 -18.88
C LEU A 381 14.06 11.20 -18.85
N GLY A 382 13.17 10.55 -18.11
CA GLY A 382 11.80 11.02 -17.93
C GLY A 382 11.73 12.38 -17.26
N VAL A 383 12.46 12.59 -16.16
CA VAL A 383 12.51 13.89 -15.45
C VAL A 383 13.13 14.98 -16.32
N VAL A 384 14.28 14.71 -16.92
CA VAL A 384 14.95 15.68 -17.81
C VAL A 384 14.05 16.05 -18.99
N GLY A 385 13.50 15.02 -19.67
CA GLY A 385 12.62 15.23 -20.82
C GLY A 385 11.39 16.06 -20.47
N THR A 386 10.70 15.70 -19.37
CA THR A 386 9.52 16.42 -18.91
C THR A 386 9.82 17.87 -18.53
N ILE A 387 10.88 18.11 -17.78
CA ILE A 387 11.27 19.46 -17.33
C ILE A 387 11.61 20.33 -18.53
N VAL A 388 12.50 19.84 -19.41
CA VAL A 388 12.96 20.63 -20.57
C VAL A 388 11.81 20.93 -21.51
N SER A 389 11.06 19.92 -21.94
CA SER A 389 9.98 20.09 -22.90
C SER A 389 8.84 20.94 -22.34
N SER A 390 8.36 20.62 -21.12
CA SER A 390 7.22 21.32 -20.54
C SER A 390 7.54 22.76 -20.15
N SER A 391 8.76 23.05 -19.67
CA SER A 391 9.15 24.42 -19.29
C SER A 391 9.33 25.31 -20.53
N LEU A 392 9.94 24.82 -21.61
CA LEU A 392 10.07 25.57 -22.86
C LEU A 392 8.71 25.94 -23.44
N VAL A 393 7.80 24.97 -23.54
CA VAL A 393 6.47 25.18 -24.08
C VAL A 393 5.65 26.09 -23.15
N ALA A 394 5.75 25.91 -21.84
CA ALA A 394 5.06 26.77 -20.86
C ALA A 394 5.56 28.23 -20.93
N TYR A 395 6.87 28.43 -21.08
CA TYR A 395 7.43 29.77 -21.29
C TYR A 395 6.90 30.42 -22.54
N ALA A 396 6.87 29.70 -23.67
CA ALA A 396 6.30 30.21 -24.90
C ALA A 396 4.83 30.64 -24.75
N PHE A 397 3.99 29.79 -24.15
CA PHE A 397 2.57 30.12 -23.91
C PHE A 397 2.35 31.21 -22.85
N SER A 398 3.29 31.46 -21.95
CA SER A 398 3.15 32.51 -20.92
C SER A 398 3.65 33.87 -21.40
N ARG A 399 4.78 33.94 -22.11
CA ARG A 399 5.54 35.17 -22.38
C ARG A 399 5.61 35.58 -23.82
N MET A 400 5.59 34.61 -24.75
CA MET A 400 5.67 34.96 -26.16
C MET A 400 4.28 35.26 -26.74
N GLN A 401 4.23 36.25 -27.65
CA GLN A 401 3.04 36.56 -28.39
C GLN A 401 3.18 36.02 -29.81
N PHE A 402 2.29 35.12 -30.21
CA PHE A 402 2.25 34.55 -31.53
C PHE A 402 0.79 34.31 -31.97
N PRO A 403 0.50 34.32 -33.29
CA PRO A 403 -0.84 34.05 -33.80
C PRO A 403 -1.36 32.68 -33.37
N GLY A 404 -2.59 32.61 -32.90
CA GLY A 404 -3.22 31.34 -32.50
C GLY A 404 -2.82 30.84 -31.11
N ARG A 405 -2.00 31.55 -30.30
CA ARG A 405 -1.55 31.14 -28.97
C ARG A 405 -2.68 30.59 -28.08
N ASN A 406 -3.78 31.33 -27.98
CA ASN A 406 -4.88 30.94 -27.09
C ASN A 406 -5.64 29.70 -27.63
N ALA A 407 -5.83 29.61 -28.95
CA ALA A 407 -6.45 28.46 -29.59
C ALA A 407 -5.60 27.20 -29.37
N LEU A 408 -4.30 27.27 -29.62
CA LEU A 408 -3.37 26.16 -29.41
C LEU A 408 -3.31 25.75 -27.93
N PHE A 409 -3.35 26.72 -27.00
CA PHE A 409 -3.40 26.42 -25.58
C PHE A 409 -4.71 25.73 -25.19
N SER A 410 -5.85 26.12 -25.76
CA SER A 410 -7.13 25.45 -25.56
C SER A 410 -7.11 24.01 -26.10
N VAL A 411 -6.50 23.78 -27.27
CA VAL A 411 -6.29 22.43 -27.81
C VAL A 411 -5.41 21.59 -26.87
N LEU A 412 -4.31 22.17 -26.37
CA LEU A 412 -3.45 21.51 -25.39
C LEU A 412 -4.26 21.06 -24.16
N LEU A 413 -5.10 21.95 -23.61
CA LEU A 413 -5.94 21.60 -22.45
C LEU A 413 -6.97 20.51 -22.81
N ALA A 414 -7.54 20.56 -24.01
CA ALA A 414 -8.48 19.55 -24.48
C ALA A 414 -7.85 18.14 -24.54
N THR A 415 -6.55 18.03 -24.81
CA THR A 415 -5.85 16.72 -24.79
C THR A 415 -5.89 16.06 -23.43
N MET A 416 -5.97 16.83 -22.32
CA MET A 416 -6.08 16.27 -20.96
C MET A 416 -7.40 15.55 -20.70
N MET A 417 -8.44 15.86 -21.50
CA MET A 417 -9.75 15.22 -21.37
C MET A 417 -9.79 13.84 -22.01
N LEU A 418 -8.79 13.48 -22.81
CA LEU A 418 -8.71 12.17 -23.45
C LEU A 418 -8.29 11.10 -22.42
N PRO A 419 -9.11 10.06 -22.19
CA PRO A 419 -8.73 8.98 -21.33
C PRO A 419 -7.48 8.25 -21.86
N GLY A 420 -6.49 8.00 -20.99
CA GLY A 420 -5.26 7.31 -21.39
C GLY A 420 -5.50 5.93 -22.00
N ALA A 421 -6.55 5.23 -21.58
CA ALA A 421 -6.92 3.93 -22.14
C ALA A 421 -7.27 4.00 -23.64
N VAL A 422 -7.87 5.11 -24.10
CA VAL A 422 -8.23 5.30 -25.53
C VAL A 422 -6.99 5.49 -26.40
N THR A 423 -5.95 6.13 -25.88
CA THR A 423 -4.71 6.41 -26.62
C THR A 423 -3.72 5.25 -26.61
N LEU A 424 -3.94 4.26 -25.73
CA LEU A 424 -2.99 3.17 -25.49
C LEU A 424 -2.77 2.31 -26.74
N LEU A 425 -3.83 1.87 -27.41
CA LEU A 425 -3.72 1.05 -28.62
C LEU A 425 -3.08 1.80 -29.81
N PRO A 426 -3.47 3.03 -30.14
CA PRO A 426 -2.76 3.83 -31.14
C PRO A 426 -1.27 4.03 -30.81
N GLN A 427 -0.92 4.32 -29.57
CA GLN A 427 0.48 4.44 -29.13
C GLN A 427 1.25 3.14 -29.33
N PHE A 428 0.66 2.01 -28.94
CA PHE A 428 1.28 0.69 -29.15
C PHE A 428 1.59 0.44 -30.63
N LEU A 429 0.65 0.72 -31.52
CA LEU A 429 0.85 0.54 -32.96
C LEU A 429 1.96 1.44 -33.52
N ILE A 430 2.03 2.68 -33.06
CA ILE A 430 3.12 3.61 -33.44
C ILE A 430 4.46 3.07 -32.95
N PHE A 431 4.59 2.71 -31.69
CA PHE A 431 5.84 2.21 -31.12
C PHE A 431 6.28 0.88 -31.76
N ARG A 432 5.30 0.03 -32.10
CA ARG A 432 5.58 -1.19 -32.86
C ARG A 432 6.09 -0.88 -34.26
N SER A 433 5.52 0.07 -34.97
CA SER A 433 5.98 0.47 -36.31
C SER A 433 7.38 1.09 -36.29
N LEU A 434 7.76 1.73 -35.16
CA LEU A 434 9.10 2.29 -34.95
C LEU A 434 10.13 1.22 -34.48
N GLY A 435 9.70 -0.02 -34.24
CA GLY A 435 10.59 -1.06 -33.73
C GLY A 435 10.99 -0.86 -32.26
N TRP A 436 10.18 -0.12 -31.48
CA TRP A 436 10.50 0.20 -30.10
C TRP A 436 9.99 -0.84 -29.08
N ILE A 437 9.21 -1.83 -29.52
CA ILE A 437 8.75 -2.91 -28.64
C ILE A 437 9.95 -3.69 -28.12
N ASP A 438 9.91 -4.09 -26.87
CA ASP A 438 10.98 -4.71 -26.11
C ASP A 438 12.23 -3.83 -25.93
N THR A 439 12.03 -2.52 -25.87
CA THR A 439 13.07 -1.53 -25.53
C THR A 439 12.53 -0.53 -24.49
N LEU A 440 13.43 0.26 -23.90
CA LEU A 440 13.03 1.32 -22.96
C LEU A 440 12.47 2.58 -23.65
N TYR A 441 12.60 2.72 -24.98
CA TYR A 441 12.20 3.94 -25.71
C TYR A 441 10.74 4.38 -25.49
N PRO A 442 9.73 3.48 -25.53
CA PRO A 442 8.33 3.85 -25.31
C PRO A 442 8.08 4.51 -23.96
N LEU A 443 8.93 4.23 -22.98
CA LEU A 443 8.74 4.62 -21.59
C LEU A 443 9.34 5.98 -21.23
N TRP A 444 10.36 6.45 -21.97
CA TRP A 444 11.00 7.73 -21.67
C TRP A 444 10.95 8.75 -22.82
N VAL A 445 10.99 8.32 -24.09
CA VAL A 445 11.02 9.25 -25.25
C VAL A 445 9.81 10.18 -25.26
N PRO A 446 8.57 9.73 -25.00
CA PRO A 446 7.40 10.59 -24.95
C PRO A 446 7.51 11.77 -23.97
N ALA A 447 8.31 11.65 -22.91
CA ALA A 447 8.51 12.72 -21.93
C ALA A 447 9.16 13.98 -22.55
N PHE A 448 9.88 13.85 -23.68
CA PHE A 448 10.50 14.96 -24.39
C PHE A 448 9.53 15.73 -25.28
N PHE A 449 8.29 15.27 -25.44
CA PHE A 449 7.25 15.96 -26.22
C PHE A 449 6.28 16.78 -25.35
N GLY A 450 6.54 16.84 -24.04
CA GLY A 450 5.76 17.63 -23.11
C GLY A 450 4.51 16.93 -22.61
N SER A 451 4.03 17.40 -21.46
CA SER A 451 2.78 16.97 -20.82
C SER A 451 1.87 18.18 -20.66
N ALA A 452 0.63 18.10 -21.13
CA ALA A 452 -0.32 19.19 -21.06
C ALA A 452 -0.54 19.70 -19.63
N PHE A 453 -0.61 18.81 -18.66
CA PHE A 453 -0.72 19.17 -17.24
C PHE A 453 0.51 19.94 -16.73
N ASN A 454 1.71 19.46 -17.02
CA ASN A 454 2.94 20.10 -16.58
C ASN A 454 3.14 21.46 -17.26
N ILE A 455 2.81 21.56 -18.55
CA ILE A 455 2.84 22.82 -19.30
C ILE A 455 1.86 23.83 -18.70
N PHE A 456 0.62 23.40 -18.40
CA PHE A 456 -0.38 24.25 -17.76
C PHE A 456 0.12 24.76 -16.41
N LEU A 457 0.63 23.87 -15.56
CA LEU A 457 1.14 24.22 -14.23
C LEU A 457 2.29 25.24 -14.33
N LEU A 458 3.32 24.94 -15.12
CA LEU A 458 4.47 25.83 -15.28
C LEU A 458 4.09 27.17 -15.90
N ARG A 459 3.13 27.19 -16.82
CA ARG A 459 2.61 28.44 -17.39
C ARG A 459 2.06 29.36 -16.30
N GLN A 460 1.32 28.83 -15.31
CA GLN A 460 0.80 29.63 -14.19
C GLN A 460 1.95 30.24 -13.37
N PHE A 461 3.00 29.48 -13.10
CA PHE A 461 4.18 29.99 -12.39
C PHE A 461 4.92 31.07 -13.21
N PHE A 462 5.15 30.85 -14.48
CA PHE A 462 5.77 31.87 -15.33
C PHE A 462 4.93 33.16 -15.40
N MET A 463 3.62 33.05 -15.48
CA MET A 463 2.72 34.22 -15.49
C MET A 463 2.76 35.02 -14.18
N GLY A 464 3.10 34.37 -13.07
CA GLY A 464 3.26 35.04 -11.76
C GLY A 464 4.55 35.85 -11.60
N ILE A 465 5.51 35.70 -12.51
CA ILE A 465 6.76 36.47 -12.46
C ILE A 465 6.49 37.88 -13.03
N PRO A 466 6.94 38.99 -12.38
CA PRO A 466 6.79 40.34 -12.90
C PRO A 466 7.39 40.50 -14.30
N MET A 467 6.70 41.28 -15.17
CA MET A 467 7.16 41.50 -16.54
C MET A 467 8.46 42.30 -16.61
N GLU A 468 8.70 43.14 -15.60
CA GLU A 468 9.86 43.99 -15.49
C GLU A 468 11.17 43.21 -15.50
N LEU A 469 11.18 41.99 -14.96
CA LEU A 469 12.37 41.13 -14.98
C LEU A 469 12.71 40.65 -16.39
N GLU A 470 11.69 40.36 -17.21
CA GLU A 470 11.90 39.96 -18.59
C GLU A 470 12.29 41.16 -19.48
N ASP A 471 11.67 42.32 -19.24
CA ASP A 471 11.98 43.54 -19.97
C ASP A 471 13.41 44.05 -19.63
N ALA A 472 13.83 43.98 -18.37
CA ALA A 472 15.21 44.24 -17.98
C ALA A 472 16.18 43.32 -18.73
N SER A 473 15.89 42.02 -18.80
CA SER A 473 16.74 41.08 -19.54
C SER A 473 16.85 41.39 -21.04
N LYS A 474 15.78 41.91 -21.65
CA LYS A 474 15.79 42.36 -23.06
C LYS A 474 16.64 43.63 -23.24
N ILE A 475 16.54 44.57 -22.31
CA ILE A 475 17.40 45.79 -22.29
C ILE A 475 18.87 45.40 -22.18
N ASP A 476 19.20 44.37 -21.37
CA ASP A 476 20.54 43.82 -21.26
C ASP A 476 20.97 42.97 -22.50
N GLY A 477 20.17 42.95 -23.56
CA GLY A 477 20.47 42.28 -24.82
C GLY A 477 20.28 40.76 -24.80
N CYS A 478 19.54 40.22 -23.86
CA CYS A 478 19.24 38.79 -23.85
C CYS A 478 18.24 38.41 -24.94
N THR A 479 18.55 37.31 -25.66
CA THR A 479 17.57 36.64 -26.54
C THR A 479 16.52 35.94 -25.67
N TYR A 480 15.36 35.58 -26.23
CA TYR A 480 14.32 34.84 -25.51
C TYR A 480 14.84 33.56 -24.85
N LEU A 481 15.69 32.82 -25.56
CA LEU A 481 16.27 31.58 -25.01
C LEU A 481 17.22 31.85 -23.86
N ARG A 482 18.04 32.92 -23.94
CA ARG A 482 18.95 33.30 -22.86
C ARG A 482 18.15 33.84 -21.65
N SER A 483 17.13 34.64 -21.88
CA SER A 483 16.21 35.11 -20.83
C SER A 483 15.52 33.93 -20.13
N PHE A 484 15.06 32.95 -20.92
CA PHE A 484 14.46 31.72 -20.36
C PHE A 484 15.40 30.98 -19.41
N TRP A 485 16.63 30.65 -19.87
CA TRP A 485 17.55 29.84 -19.06
C TRP A 485 18.15 30.60 -17.87
N SER A 486 18.53 31.87 -18.08
CA SER A 486 19.32 32.63 -17.10
C SER A 486 18.46 33.42 -16.11
N VAL A 487 17.25 33.82 -16.49
CA VAL A 487 16.39 34.68 -15.69
C VAL A 487 15.10 33.97 -15.25
N MET A 488 14.33 33.45 -16.20
CA MET A 488 12.96 32.99 -15.93
C MET A 488 12.91 31.60 -15.28
N LEU A 489 13.69 30.65 -15.79
CA LEU A 489 13.69 29.27 -15.28
C LEU A 489 14.18 29.17 -13.81
N PRO A 490 15.21 29.92 -13.37
CA PRO A 490 15.61 29.93 -11.98
C PRO A 490 14.54 30.41 -10.98
N GLN A 491 13.62 31.27 -11.41
CA GLN A 491 12.56 31.80 -10.55
C GLN A 491 11.49 30.76 -10.22
N ILE A 492 11.31 29.74 -11.07
CA ILE A 492 10.30 28.71 -10.86
C ILE A 492 10.88 27.38 -10.36
N LYS A 493 12.09 27.38 -9.79
CA LYS A 493 12.73 26.18 -9.21
C LYS A 493 11.81 25.36 -8.31
N PRO A 494 10.98 25.94 -7.41
CA PRO A 494 10.07 25.15 -6.60
C PRO A 494 9.05 24.38 -7.44
N ALA A 495 8.50 24.99 -8.51
CA ALA A 495 7.57 24.30 -9.41
C ALA A 495 8.25 23.20 -10.21
N LEU A 496 9.50 23.42 -10.65
CA LEU A 496 10.30 22.39 -11.33
C LEU A 496 10.57 21.21 -10.41
N ALA A 497 10.87 21.47 -9.14
CA ALA A 497 11.09 20.42 -8.15
C ALA A 497 9.82 19.55 -7.96
N VAL A 498 8.64 20.16 -7.88
CA VAL A 498 7.36 19.43 -7.77
C VAL A 498 7.15 18.53 -8.99
N ILE A 499 7.36 19.07 -10.22
CA ILE A 499 7.23 18.27 -11.44
C ILE A 499 8.27 17.14 -11.49
N ALA A 500 9.51 17.42 -11.09
CA ALA A 500 10.56 16.41 -11.02
C ALA A 500 10.16 15.25 -10.11
N ILE A 501 9.61 15.56 -8.93
CA ILE A 501 9.18 14.55 -7.97
C ILE A 501 7.99 13.75 -8.50
N TRP A 502 6.98 14.40 -9.09
CA TRP A 502 5.84 13.69 -9.69
C TRP A 502 6.26 12.78 -10.84
N THR A 503 7.15 13.27 -11.71
CA THR A 503 7.69 12.47 -12.82
C THR A 503 8.54 11.31 -12.31
N PHE A 504 9.37 11.54 -11.27
CA PHE A 504 10.12 10.49 -10.58
C PHE A 504 9.18 9.40 -10.06
N MET A 505 8.16 9.80 -9.27
CA MET A 505 7.20 8.84 -8.70
C MET A 505 6.42 8.08 -9.78
N GLY A 506 6.03 8.78 -10.85
CA GLY A 506 5.35 8.17 -11.99
C GLY A 506 6.21 7.16 -12.73
N ALA A 507 7.47 7.47 -13.01
CA ALA A 507 8.40 6.57 -13.69
C ALA A 507 8.82 5.39 -12.81
N TRP A 508 9.09 5.64 -11.51
CA TRP A 508 9.49 4.60 -10.56
C TRP A 508 8.41 3.54 -10.35
N ASN A 509 7.15 3.96 -10.24
CA ASN A 509 6.02 3.07 -9.99
C ASN A 509 5.31 2.61 -11.28
N ASN A 510 5.85 2.91 -12.46
CA ASN A 510 5.22 2.56 -13.73
C ASN A 510 5.30 1.05 -13.97
N PHE A 511 4.21 0.35 -13.70
CA PHE A 511 4.06 -1.08 -13.96
C PHE A 511 3.40 -1.36 -15.32
N MET A 512 2.36 -0.58 -15.65
CA MET A 512 1.53 -0.85 -16.83
C MET A 512 2.29 -0.63 -18.15
N GLY A 513 3.11 0.42 -18.23
CA GLY A 513 3.91 0.68 -19.44
C GLY A 513 4.87 -0.46 -19.75
N PRO A 514 5.75 -0.87 -18.82
CA PRO A 514 6.62 -2.03 -19.01
C PRO A 514 5.86 -3.32 -19.34
N LEU A 515 4.75 -3.59 -18.67
CA LEU A 515 3.91 -4.76 -18.95
C LEU A 515 3.45 -4.85 -20.42
N ILE A 516 3.22 -3.69 -21.06
CA ILE A 516 2.72 -3.62 -22.44
C ILE A 516 3.85 -3.67 -23.47
N TYR A 517 4.98 -3.02 -23.16
CA TYR A 517 6.03 -2.75 -24.15
C TYR A 517 7.26 -3.63 -24.00
N ILE A 518 7.48 -4.28 -22.85
CA ILE A 518 8.71 -5.02 -22.55
C ILE A 518 8.41 -6.51 -22.35
N ASN A 519 9.19 -7.37 -23.01
CA ASN A 519 9.10 -8.82 -22.92
C ASN A 519 10.34 -9.46 -22.29
N SER A 520 11.54 -8.95 -22.66
CA SER A 520 12.82 -9.53 -22.21
C SER A 520 13.20 -9.09 -20.80
N PRO A 521 13.66 -10.01 -19.94
CA PRO A 521 14.06 -9.68 -18.56
C PRO A 521 15.12 -8.58 -18.48
N GLU A 522 16.06 -8.50 -19.43
CA GLU A 522 17.13 -7.51 -19.45
C GLU A 522 16.63 -6.07 -19.61
N ASN A 523 15.44 -5.88 -20.18
CA ASN A 523 14.83 -4.58 -20.42
C ASN A 523 13.81 -4.18 -19.34
N MET A 524 13.48 -5.07 -18.40
CA MET A 524 12.50 -4.79 -17.35
C MET A 524 13.03 -3.75 -16.35
N PRO A 525 12.17 -2.83 -15.86
CA PRO A 525 12.43 -2.00 -14.69
C PRO A 525 12.02 -2.72 -13.39
N LEU A 526 12.42 -2.16 -12.24
CA LEU A 526 12.16 -2.70 -10.92
C LEU A 526 10.66 -2.95 -10.64
N SER A 527 9.80 -2.02 -11.05
CA SER A 527 8.34 -2.14 -10.85
C SER A 527 7.77 -3.38 -11.55
N TYR A 528 8.27 -3.71 -12.73
CA TYR A 528 7.81 -4.87 -13.50
C TYR A 528 8.47 -6.17 -13.02
N ALA A 529 9.70 -6.12 -12.50
CA ALA A 529 10.39 -7.27 -11.93
C ALA A 529 9.62 -7.91 -10.75
N LEU A 530 8.77 -7.15 -10.05
CA LEU A 530 7.87 -7.68 -9.02
C LEU A 530 6.92 -8.77 -9.56
N GLN A 531 6.61 -8.76 -10.86
CA GLN A 531 5.77 -9.79 -11.47
C GLN A 531 6.44 -11.16 -11.49
N LEU A 532 7.76 -11.24 -11.49
CA LEU A 532 8.50 -12.50 -11.44
C LEU A 532 8.17 -13.34 -10.20
N PHE A 533 7.74 -12.67 -9.10
CA PHE A 533 7.31 -13.33 -7.88
C PHE A 533 5.85 -13.78 -7.90
N GLN A 534 5.06 -13.44 -8.93
CA GLN A 534 3.64 -13.78 -9.05
C GLN A 534 3.38 -15.01 -9.95
N GLY A 535 4.42 -15.63 -10.52
CA GLY A 535 4.31 -16.81 -11.40
C GLY A 535 4.04 -18.11 -10.64
N ASP A 536 4.23 -19.25 -11.30
CA ASP A 536 3.97 -20.62 -10.81
C ASP A 536 4.67 -21.02 -9.50
N ARG A 537 5.53 -20.16 -8.99
CA ARG A 537 6.26 -20.30 -7.72
C ARG A 537 5.65 -19.47 -6.59
N THR A 538 4.35 -19.22 -6.62
CA THR A 538 3.59 -18.37 -5.68
C THR A 538 3.60 -18.83 -4.21
N GLY A 539 4.49 -19.72 -3.82
CA GLY A 539 4.62 -20.21 -2.45
C GLY A 539 5.47 -19.38 -1.49
N GLU A 540 6.13 -18.30 -1.97
CA GLU A 540 7.14 -17.58 -1.15
C GLU A 540 6.86 -16.07 -1.06
N PRO A 541 5.75 -15.65 -0.42
CA PRO A 541 5.38 -14.23 -0.29
C PRO A 541 6.40 -13.41 0.52
N GLY A 542 7.25 -14.06 1.33
CA GLY A 542 8.35 -13.43 2.05
C GLY A 542 9.38 -12.80 1.14
N LEU A 543 9.72 -13.47 0.04
CA LEU A 543 10.66 -12.96 -0.96
C LEU A 543 10.09 -11.75 -1.70
N LEU A 544 8.81 -11.82 -2.09
CA LEU A 544 8.11 -10.68 -2.69
C LEU A 544 8.16 -9.46 -1.78
N MET A 545 7.84 -9.64 -0.49
CA MET A 545 7.87 -8.53 0.48
C MET A 545 9.28 -7.99 0.71
N ALA A 546 10.29 -8.85 0.76
CA ALA A 546 11.69 -8.43 0.86
C ALA A 546 12.09 -7.58 -0.36
N PHE A 547 11.73 -8.01 -1.56
CA PHE A 547 11.99 -7.24 -2.77
C PHE A 547 11.20 -5.91 -2.79
N CYS A 548 9.93 -5.90 -2.37
CA CYS A 548 9.14 -4.67 -2.22
C CYS A 548 9.81 -3.68 -1.26
N VAL A 549 10.30 -4.13 -0.11
CA VAL A 549 11.02 -3.27 0.84
C VAL A 549 12.29 -2.70 0.21
N MET A 550 13.10 -3.52 -0.49
CA MET A 550 14.29 -3.03 -1.19
C MET A 550 13.97 -1.97 -2.24
N THR A 551 12.91 -2.17 -3.02
CA THR A 551 12.50 -1.21 -4.06
C THR A 551 11.89 0.08 -3.48
N MET A 552 11.38 0.04 -2.26
CA MET A 552 10.84 1.20 -1.56
C MET A 552 11.93 2.11 -0.97
N LEU A 553 13.10 1.56 -0.58
CA LEU A 553 14.17 2.33 0.07
C LEU A 553 14.66 3.54 -0.75
N PRO A 554 14.91 3.44 -2.07
CA PRO A 554 15.31 4.59 -2.88
C PRO A 554 14.25 5.70 -2.90
N VAL A 555 12.96 5.33 -2.93
CA VAL A 555 11.85 6.31 -2.89
C VAL A 555 11.83 7.06 -1.58
N LEU A 556 11.97 6.35 -0.46
CA LEU A 556 12.08 6.97 0.86
C LEU A 556 13.31 7.87 0.97
N GLY A 557 14.44 7.45 0.39
CA GLY A 557 15.65 8.27 0.30
C GLY A 557 15.41 9.57 -0.45
N VAL A 558 14.85 9.50 -1.66
CA VAL A 558 14.51 10.69 -2.46
C VAL A 558 13.55 11.61 -1.70
N PHE A 559 12.52 11.06 -1.06
CA PHE A 559 11.58 11.84 -0.26
C PHE A 559 12.29 12.54 0.89
N PHE A 560 13.16 11.85 1.64
CA PHE A 560 13.89 12.42 2.78
C PHE A 560 14.78 13.60 2.38
N PHE A 561 15.49 13.49 1.24
CA PHE A 561 16.35 14.58 0.77
C PHE A 561 15.58 15.74 0.15
N LEU A 562 14.42 15.47 -0.48
CA LEU A 562 13.65 16.48 -1.20
C LEU A 562 12.43 17.02 -0.43
N GLN A 563 12.15 16.56 0.80
CA GLN A 563 10.99 16.96 1.60
C GLN A 563 10.82 18.48 1.76
N LYS A 564 11.92 19.23 1.84
CA LYS A 564 11.89 20.69 1.94
C LYS A 564 11.20 21.37 0.75
N TYR A 565 11.40 20.84 -0.44
CA TYR A 565 10.78 21.38 -1.66
C TYR A 565 9.28 21.08 -1.74
N PHE A 566 8.82 19.98 -1.13
CA PHE A 566 7.40 19.71 -0.97
C PHE A 566 6.71 20.74 -0.08
N ILE A 567 7.34 21.07 1.04
CA ILE A 567 6.77 22.02 2.01
C ILE A 567 6.74 23.43 1.41
N GLU A 568 7.81 23.87 0.77
CA GLU A 568 7.91 25.18 0.12
C GLU A 568 6.92 25.31 -1.05
N GLY A 569 6.76 24.28 -1.88
CA GLY A 569 5.84 24.28 -3.02
C GLY A 569 4.36 24.39 -2.61
N VAL A 570 3.96 23.75 -1.52
CA VAL A 570 2.59 23.83 -0.99
C VAL A 570 2.29 25.19 -0.37
N THR A 571 3.26 25.82 0.29
CA THR A 571 3.06 27.14 0.92
C THR A 571 2.93 28.27 -0.10
N LEU A 572 3.62 28.21 -1.23
CA LEU A 572 3.51 29.21 -2.30
C LEU A 572 2.14 29.23 -2.97
N SER A 573 1.46 28.09 -3.06
CA SER A 573 0.09 28.02 -3.57
C SER A 573 -0.95 28.62 -2.60
N GLY A 574 -0.62 28.74 -1.30
CA GLY A 574 -1.49 29.31 -0.26
C GLY A 574 -1.35 30.83 -0.07
N LEU A 575 -0.31 31.46 -0.62
CA LEU A 575 -0.02 32.90 -0.43
C LEU A 575 -0.55 33.79 -1.59
N GLY A 576 -1.23 33.22 -2.58
CA GLY A 576 -1.89 33.98 -3.65
C GLY A 576 -3.14 34.74 -3.22
N GLY A 577 -3.38 34.92 -1.94
CA GLY A 577 -4.52 35.61 -1.34
C GLY A 577 -4.11 36.68 -0.34
N ARG A 578 -3.26 37.64 -0.73
CA ARG A 578 -3.14 38.96 -0.10
C ARG A 578 -2.86 40.01 -1.16
#